data_48eae155fe8a344a165a7c89e0e56a0b
#
_entry.id   48eae155fe8a344a165a7c89e0e56a0b
#
_cell.length_a   1.000
_cell.length_b   1.000
_cell.length_c   1.000
_cell.angle_alpha   90.00
_cell.angle_beta   90.00
_cell.angle_gamma   90.00
#
_symmetry.space_group_name_H-M   'P 1'
#
loop_
_entity.id
_entity.type
_entity.pdbx_description
1 polymer ?
#
loop_
_entity_poly.entity_id
_entity_poly.type
_entity_poly.pdbx_seq_one_letter_code
_entity_poly.pdbx_strand_id
1 'polypeptide(L)'
;MKLHRLASAAALLALFVSAAAAQTYPVRQITLVVPFAPGGPADFLGRLIGQKMSEDLGQQIVVDNRPGANTIIGAQAVAKAAPDGYTLLMAIDGTLVMNPFLYSKLAYDPFKDFTPISLIALVPSAVVGNINIPVNSIKELVEQEKAKPGTFQIGISTPTSQVNVGLLNMMAGTNFGMVPYRGGTTQITGILAGDIPLGMESVNVSLPLWRDKKVKILGLVSAQRLSLAPEIPTIAETFPGYDLGIWQSIVAPAGTPREVVVKLH
;
A
#
# COMPACT_ATOMS: atom_id res chain seq x y z
N MET A 1 7.46 -68.82 -8.29
CA MET A 1 8.59 -67.85 -8.18
C MET A 1 8.40 -66.52 -8.90
N LYS A 2 7.80 -66.43 -10.09
CA LYS A 2 7.61 -65.16 -10.81
C LYS A 2 6.55 -64.24 -10.19
N LEU A 3 5.46 -64.79 -9.60
CA LEU A 3 4.39 -63.97 -8.96
C LEU A 3 4.86 -63.27 -7.68
N HIS A 4 5.69 -63.89 -6.86
CA HIS A 4 6.23 -63.27 -5.63
C HIS A 4 7.21 -62.14 -5.93
N ARG A 5 7.98 -62.23 -7.03
CA ARG A 5 8.88 -61.15 -7.46
C ARG A 5 8.13 -59.93 -7.99
N LEU A 6 6.99 -60.13 -8.65
CA LEU A 6 6.13 -59.04 -9.11
C LEU A 6 5.41 -58.35 -7.95
N ALA A 7 4.93 -59.09 -6.95
CA ALA A 7 4.32 -58.52 -5.75
C ALA A 7 5.32 -57.71 -4.90
N SER A 8 6.56 -58.23 -4.78
CA SER A 8 7.63 -57.50 -4.07
C SER A 8 8.05 -56.21 -4.79
N ALA A 9 8.11 -56.20 -6.12
CA ALA A 9 8.43 -55.01 -6.91
C ALA A 9 7.31 -53.94 -6.82
N ALA A 10 6.04 -54.36 -6.84
CA ALA A 10 4.90 -53.49 -6.69
C ALA A 10 4.83 -52.88 -5.28
N ALA A 11 5.15 -53.67 -4.23
CA ALA A 11 5.22 -53.18 -2.85
C ALA A 11 6.39 -52.16 -2.63
N LEU A 12 7.54 -52.39 -3.27
CA LEU A 12 8.65 -51.42 -3.24
C LEU A 12 8.30 -50.12 -4.01
N LEU A 13 7.61 -50.21 -5.15
CA LEU A 13 7.16 -49.01 -5.88
C LEU A 13 6.13 -48.22 -5.07
N ALA A 14 5.21 -48.88 -4.36
CA ALA A 14 4.22 -48.22 -3.49
C ALA A 14 4.87 -47.52 -2.29
N LEU A 15 5.97 -48.03 -1.74
CA LEU A 15 6.74 -47.40 -0.68
C LEU A 15 7.50 -46.15 -1.14
N PHE A 16 7.95 -46.08 -2.39
CA PHE A 16 8.58 -44.89 -2.95
C PHE A 16 7.59 -43.76 -3.26
N VAL A 17 6.33 -44.09 -3.55
CA VAL A 17 5.27 -43.07 -3.79
C VAL A 17 4.81 -42.42 -2.47
N SER A 18 4.91 -43.15 -1.34
CA SER A 18 4.51 -42.61 -0.03
C SER A 18 5.54 -41.65 0.62
N ALA A 19 6.76 -41.59 0.07
CA ALA A 19 7.83 -40.74 0.62
C ALA A 19 7.98 -39.37 -0.10
N ALA A 20 7.01 -38.98 -0.92
CA ALA A 20 6.81 -37.58 -1.22
C ALA A 20 6.27 -36.89 0.07
N ALA A 21 7.11 -36.85 1.11
CA ALA A 21 6.85 -36.03 2.30
C ALA A 21 6.49 -34.64 1.80
N ALA A 22 5.27 -34.24 2.08
CA ALA A 22 4.84 -32.88 1.78
C ALA A 22 5.91 -31.93 2.34
N GLN A 23 6.73 -31.38 1.45
CA GLN A 23 7.76 -30.44 1.87
C GLN A 23 7.03 -29.32 2.59
N THR A 24 7.34 -29.15 3.87
CA THR A 24 6.67 -28.14 4.69
C THR A 24 6.98 -26.76 4.10
N TYR A 25 5.95 -26.12 3.52
CA TYR A 25 6.06 -24.74 3.04
C TYR A 25 6.52 -23.81 4.19
N PRO A 26 7.42 -22.82 3.92
CA PRO A 26 8.18 -22.61 2.69
C PRO A 26 9.51 -23.38 2.69
N VAL A 27 9.99 -23.80 1.50
CA VAL A 27 11.29 -24.49 1.32
C VAL A 27 12.30 -23.67 0.52
N ARG A 28 11.90 -22.48 0.09
CA ARG A 28 12.74 -21.53 -0.65
C ARG A 28 12.32 -20.11 -0.32
N GLN A 29 13.11 -19.13 -0.75
CA GLN A 29 12.81 -17.72 -0.56
C GLN A 29 11.43 -17.34 -1.13
N ILE A 30 10.76 -16.38 -0.46
CA ILE A 30 9.51 -15.77 -0.87
C ILE A 30 9.80 -14.36 -1.39
N THR A 31 9.17 -13.98 -2.49
CA THR A 31 9.25 -12.61 -3.02
C THR A 31 8.04 -11.81 -2.57
N LEU A 32 8.28 -10.70 -1.88
CA LEU A 32 7.26 -9.71 -1.56
C LEU A 32 7.36 -8.53 -2.54
N VAL A 33 6.46 -8.49 -3.51
CA VAL A 33 6.38 -7.39 -4.47
C VAL A 33 5.79 -6.17 -3.76
N VAL A 34 6.54 -5.08 -3.76
CA VAL A 34 6.13 -3.77 -3.25
C VAL A 34 5.92 -2.84 -4.46
N PRO A 35 4.68 -2.41 -4.78
CA PRO A 35 4.38 -1.67 -6.00
C PRO A 35 4.73 -0.17 -5.91
N PHE A 36 5.79 0.15 -5.18
CA PHE A 36 6.29 1.51 -4.94
C PHE A 36 7.82 1.57 -5.06
N ALA A 37 8.33 2.79 -5.28
CA ALA A 37 9.77 3.04 -5.26
C ALA A 37 10.37 2.74 -3.87
N PRO A 38 11.62 2.30 -3.81
CA PRO A 38 12.33 2.10 -2.55
C PRO A 38 12.35 3.36 -1.67
N GLY A 39 12.39 3.17 -0.34
CA GLY A 39 12.50 4.24 0.66
C GLY A 39 11.18 4.92 1.03
N GLY A 40 10.06 4.55 0.41
CA GLY A 40 8.72 5.01 0.81
C GLY A 40 8.10 4.17 1.94
N PRO A 41 6.93 4.62 2.48
CA PRO A 41 6.26 3.94 3.60
C PRO A 41 5.95 2.46 3.35
N ALA A 42 5.51 2.11 2.14
CA ALA A 42 5.20 0.72 1.80
C ALA A 42 6.48 -0.14 1.69
N ASP A 43 7.58 0.43 1.21
CA ASP A 43 8.87 -0.27 1.16
C ASP A 43 9.41 -0.51 2.57
N PHE A 44 9.38 0.52 3.43
CA PHE A 44 9.79 0.41 4.82
C PHE A 44 8.99 -0.68 5.55
N LEU A 45 7.67 -0.66 5.45
CA LEU A 45 6.81 -1.65 6.09
C LEU A 45 7.01 -3.04 5.49
N GLY A 46 7.16 -3.15 4.17
CA GLY A 46 7.44 -4.41 3.49
C GLY A 46 8.74 -5.06 3.95
N ARG A 47 9.80 -4.27 4.16
CA ARG A 47 11.08 -4.78 4.70
C ARG A 47 10.97 -5.18 6.17
N LEU A 48 10.28 -4.38 6.98
CA LEU A 48 10.07 -4.68 8.41
C LEU A 48 9.29 -5.99 8.60
N ILE A 49 8.15 -6.13 7.91
CA ILE A 49 7.33 -7.35 7.98
C ILE A 49 8.06 -8.52 7.33
N GLY A 50 8.72 -8.31 6.17
CA GLY A 50 9.50 -9.35 5.50
C GLY A 50 10.62 -9.90 6.37
N GLN A 51 11.29 -9.06 7.16
CA GLN A 51 12.28 -9.51 8.13
C GLN A 51 11.64 -10.41 9.20
N LYS A 52 10.52 -9.98 9.81
CA LYS A 52 9.82 -10.78 10.83
C LYS A 52 9.28 -12.09 10.30
N MET A 53 8.66 -12.07 9.13
CA MET A 53 8.22 -13.28 8.45
C MET A 53 9.39 -14.23 8.14
N SER A 54 10.56 -13.69 7.79
CA SER A 54 11.76 -14.51 7.53
C SER A 54 12.23 -15.23 8.79
N GLU A 55 12.19 -14.57 9.94
CA GLU A 55 12.53 -15.15 11.25
C GLU A 55 11.56 -16.30 11.61
N ASP A 56 10.25 -16.08 11.42
CA ASP A 56 9.21 -17.04 11.80
C ASP A 56 9.09 -18.22 10.83
N LEU A 57 9.26 -17.97 9.53
CA LEU A 57 9.12 -18.99 8.48
C LEU A 57 10.41 -19.77 8.21
N GLY A 58 11.56 -19.31 8.70
CA GLY A 58 12.87 -19.93 8.45
C GLY A 58 13.34 -19.81 6.99
N GLN A 59 12.71 -18.95 6.19
CA GLN A 59 13.05 -18.70 4.79
C GLN A 59 13.07 -17.20 4.51
N GLN A 60 13.98 -16.77 3.65
CA GLN A 60 14.14 -15.35 3.34
C GLN A 60 12.93 -14.77 2.61
N ILE A 61 12.45 -13.61 3.07
CA ILE A 61 11.50 -12.77 2.33
C ILE A 61 12.29 -11.66 1.62
N VAL A 62 12.25 -11.67 0.29
CA VAL A 62 12.96 -10.67 -0.54
C VAL A 62 11.97 -9.63 -1.05
N VAL A 63 12.20 -8.37 -0.71
CA VAL A 63 11.40 -7.25 -1.22
C VAL A 63 11.82 -6.92 -2.65
N ASP A 64 10.85 -6.95 -3.57
CA ASP A 64 11.00 -6.58 -4.98
C ASP A 64 10.13 -5.35 -5.28
N ASN A 65 10.78 -4.20 -5.47
CA ASN A 65 10.09 -2.95 -5.75
C ASN A 65 9.72 -2.86 -7.23
N ARG A 66 8.40 -2.86 -7.53
CA ARG A 66 7.85 -2.73 -8.89
C ARG A 66 6.87 -1.55 -8.99
N PRO A 67 7.39 -0.31 -9.00
CA PRO A 67 6.55 0.89 -9.09
C PRO A 67 5.96 1.09 -10.48
N GLY A 68 4.91 1.90 -10.54
CA GLY A 68 4.38 2.43 -11.79
C GLY A 68 2.88 2.19 -11.98
N ALA A 69 2.29 3.08 -12.81
CA ALA A 69 0.87 3.09 -13.16
C ALA A 69 -0.05 2.93 -11.93
N ASN A 70 0.15 3.75 -10.89
CA ASN A 70 -0.63 3.68 -9.65
C ASN A 70 -0.74 2.25 -9.08
N THR A 71 0.40 1.59 -8.90
CA THR A 71 0.54 0.21 -8.38
C THR A 71 0.15 -0.92 -9.35
N ILE A 72 -0.44 -0.60 -10.50
CA ILE A 72 -0.95 -1.60 -11.47
C ILE A 72 0.15 -2.56 -11.94
N ILE A 73 1.37 -2.06 -12.18
CA ILE A 73 2.49 -2.89 -12.68
C ILE A 73 2.84 -4.00 -11.67
N GLY A 74 3.02 -3.65 -10.40
CA GLY A 74 3.32 -4.62 -9.35
C GLY A 74 2.16 -5.59 -9.10
N ALA A 75 0.93 -5.08 -9.03
CA ALA A 75 -0.26 -5.90 -8.84
C ALA A 75 -0.46 -6.92 -9.97
N GLN A 76 -0.33 -6.48 -11.23
CA GLN A 76 -0.44 -7.36 -12.40
C GLN A 76 0.63 -8.46 -12.40
N ALA A 77 1.85 -8.14 -11.97
CA ALA A 77 2.93 -9.14 -11.89
C ALA A 77 2.58 -10.27 -10.91
N VAL A 78 1.97 -9.92 -9.76
CA VAL A 78 1.55 -10.91 -8.76
C VAL A 78 0.28 -11.65 -9.19
N ALA A 79 -0.71 -10.97 -9.78
CA ALA A 79 -1.91 -11.58 -10.31
C ALA A 79 -1.63 -12.71 -11.33
N LYS A 80 -0.51 -12.61 -12.05
CA LYS A 80 -0.05 -13.62 -13.05
C LYS A 80 0.95 -14.62 -12.51
N ALA A 81 1.35 -14.50 -11.24
CA ALA A 81 2.31 -15.43 -10.65
C ALA A 81 1.65 -16.77 -10.28
N ALA A 82 2.47 -17.80 -10.06
CA ALA A 82 1.99 -19.09 -9.60
C ALA A 82 1.33 -18.96 -8.21
N PRO A 83 0.18 -19.63 -7.98
CA PRO A 83 -0.52 -19.57 -6.70
C PRO A 83 0.08 -20.54 -5.67
N ASP A 84 1.38 -20.49 -5.47
CA ASP A 84 2.16 -21.40 -4.61
C ASP A 84 2.65 -20.72 -3.31
N GLY A 85 2.29 -19.43 -3.10
CA GLY A 85 2.67 -18.66 -1.92
C GLY A 85 4.09 -18.08 -1.95
N TYR A 86 4.86 -18.27 -3.01
CA TYR A 86 6.24 -17.75 -3.12
C TYR A 86 6.33 -16.37 -3.77
N THR A 87 5.19 -15.83 -4.25
CA THR A 87 5.10 -14.45 -4.73
C THR A 87 3.91 -13.79 -4.05
N LEU A 88 4.18 -12.75 -3.26
CA LEU A 88 3.18 -12.01 -2.50
C LEU A 88 3.16 -10.56 -2.96
N LEU A 89 2.06 -9.85 -2.73
CA LEU A 89 1.91 -8.42 -2.99
C LEU A 89 1.69 -7.68 -1.68
N MET A 90 2.48 -6.63 -1.43
CA MET A 90 2.13 -5.58 -0.49
C MET A 90 1.12 -4.67 -1.17
N ALA A 91 -0.16 -4.91 -0.93
CA ALA A 91 -1.24 -4.14 -1.53
C ALA A 91 -1.70 -3.02 -0.61
N ILE A 92 -2.17 -1.92 -1.21
CA ILE A 92 -2.87 -0.85 -0.50
C ILE A 92 -4.35 -0.83 -0.95
N ASP A 93 -5.18 -0.11 -0.19
CA ASP A 93 -6.57 0.20 -0.56
C ASP A 93 -6.69 0.73 -2.00
N GLY A 94 -5.77 1.61 -2.41
CA GLY A 94 -5.68 2.12 -3.78
C GLY A 94 -5.56 1.02 -4.82
N THR A 95 -4.76 -0.01 -4.55
CA THR A 95 -4.57 -1.15 -5.46
C THR A 95 -5.83 -1.99 -5.59
N LEU A 96 -6.47 -2.32 -4.46
CA LEU A 96 -7.56 -3.31 -4.42
C LEU A 96 -8.95 -2.69 -4.52
N VAL A 97 -9.12 -1.43 -4.07
CA VAL A 97 -10.45 -0.79 -3.99
C VAL A 97 -10.59 0.40 -4.94
N MET A 98 -9.58 1.27 -5.08
CA MET A 98 -9.73 2.51 -5.84
C MET A 98 -9.49 2.33 -7.34
N ASN A 99 -8.46 1.57 -7.73
CA ASN A 99 -8.10 1.38 -9.13
C ASN A 99 -9.25 0.85 -10.01
N PRO A 100 -10.13 -0.06 -9.57
CA PRO A 100 -11.28 -0.49 -10.35
C PRO A 100 -12.23 0.65 -10.78
N PHE A 101 -12.28 1.73 -10.00
CA PHE A 101 -13.12 2.90 -10.30
C PHE A 101 -12.37 4.01 -11.04
N LEU A 102 -11.04 4.03 -10.95
CA LEU A 102 -10.19 5.04 -11.59
C LEU A 102 -9.80 4.67 -13.02
N TYR A 103 -9.79 3.39 -13.35
CA TYR A 103 -9.33 2.90 -14.65
C TYR A 103 -10.40 2.06 -15.35
N SER A 104 -10.80 2.47 -16.56
CA SER A 104 -11.76 1.73 -17.38
C SER A 104 -11.23 0.38 -17.88
N LYS A 105 -9.91 0.22 -17.95
CA LYS A 105 -9.22 -1.03 -18.30
C LYS A 105 -8.15 -1.31 -17.26
N LEU A 106 -8.47 -2.16 -16.30
CA LEU A 106 -7.53 -2.61 -15.29
C LEU A 106 -6.91 -3.95 -15.70
N ALA A 107 -5.60 -4.11 -15.50
CA ALA A 107 -4.87 -5.30 -15.93
C ALA A 107 -5.00 -6.49 -14.95
N TYR A 108 -5.79 -6.35 -13.91
CA TYR A 108 -6.13 -7.37 -12.91
C TYR A 108 -7.54 -7.12 -12.36
N ASP A 109 -8.13 -8.16 -11.78
CA ASP A 109 -9.40 -8.10 -11.04
C ASP A 109 -9.10 -8.32 -9.55
N PRO A 110 -9.29 -7.30 -8.67
CA PRO A 110 -8.90 -7.41 -7.27
C PRO A 110 -9.65 -8.51 -6.50
N PHE A 111 -10.86 -8.89 -6.95
CA PHE A 111 -11.68 -9.91 -6.30
C PHE A 111 -11.41 -11.32 -6.81
N LYS A 112 -10.91 -11.46 -8.05
CA LYS A 112 -10.69 -12.77 -8.69
C LYS A 112 -9.25 -13.20 -8.70
N ASP A 113 -8.29 -12.25 -8.75
CA ASP A 113 -6.89 -12.54 -8.99
C ASP A 113 -6.06 -12.61 -7.70
N PHE A 114 -6.66 -12.29 -6.54
CA PHE A 114 -5.94 -12.30 -5.27
C PHE A 114 -6.67 -13.06 -4.16
N THR A 115 -5.87 -13.67 -3.29
CA THR A 115 -6.29 -14.25 -2.01
C THR A 115 -5.75 -13.38 -0.89
N PRO A 116 -6.58 -12.78 -0.01
CA PRO A 116 -6.13 -12.02 1.15
C PRO A 116 -5.34 -12.89 2.12
N ILE A 117 -4.23 -12.38 2.64
CA ILE A 117 -3.46 -13.00 3.72
C ILE A 117 -3.74 -12.25 5.03
N SER A 118 -3.31 -10.98 5.14
CA SER A 118 -3.49 -10.20 6.36
C SER A 118 -3.53 -8.70 6.10
N LEU A 119 -4.32 -7.98 6.92
CA LEU A 119 -4.21 -6.54 7.06
C LEU A 119 -2.99 -6.24 7.94
N ILE A 120 -2.04 -5.48 7.42
CA ILE A 120 -0.76 -5.23 8.08
C ILE A 120 -0.78 -3.92 8.87
N ALA A 121 -1.32 -2.86 8.27
CA ALA A 121 -1.32 -1.55 8.92
C ALA A 121 -2.43 -0.64 8.39
N LEU A 122 -2.88 0.25 9.26
CA LEU A 122 -3.58 1.47 8.91
C LEU A 122 -2.56 2.60 8.87
N VAL A 123 -2.46 3.32 7.75
CA VAL A 123 -1.48 4.37 7.54
C VAL A 123 -2.21 5.70 7.43
N PRO A 124 -2.26 6.50 8.50
CA PRO A 124 -2.85 7.82 8.44
C PRO A 124 -2.10 8.70 7.44
N SER A 125 -2.83 9.51 6.69
CA SER A 125 -2.29 10.53 5.80
C SER A 125 -2.75 11.93 6.20
N ALA A 126 -2.15 12.94 5.60
CA ALA A 126 -2.41 14.33 5.90
C ALA A 126 -2.28 15.20 4.64
N VAL A 127 -2.91 16.34 4.66
CA VAL A 127 -2.57 17.46 3.77
C VAL A 127 -1.35 18.15 4.33
N VAL A 128 -0.24 18.02 3.60
CA VAL A 128 1.09 18.58 3.97
C VAL A 128 1.42 19.72 3.05
N GLY A 129 1.93 20.80 3.62
CA GLY A 129 2.31 21.99 2.86
C GLY A 129 3.77 22.38 3.05
N ASN A 130 4.33 23.04 2.03
CA ASN A 130 5.61 23.72 2.18
C ASN A 130 5.53 24.72 3.35
N ILE A 131 6.62 24.89 4.08
CA ILE A 131 6.65 25.73 5.27
C ILE A 131 6.26 27.20 4.99
N ASN A 132 6.49 27.68 3.77
CA ASN A 132 6.26 29.07 3.36
C ASN A 132 4.85 29.33 2.81
N ILE A 133 3.96 28.34 2.70
CA ILE A 133 2.59 28.58 2.22
C ILE A 133 1.83 29.53 3.17
N PRO A 134 0.94 30.40 2.64
CA PRO A 134 0.26 31.44 3.44
C PRO A 134 -0.96 30.93 4.21
N VAL A 135 -1.08 29.61 4.42
CA VAL A 135 -2.20 28.98 5.14
C VAL A 135 -1.69 28.05 6.24
N ASN A 136 -2.47 27.88 7.32
CA ASN A 136 -2.12 27.07 8.47
C ASN A 136 -3.20 26.03 8.85
N SER A 137 -4.30 26.00 8.12
CA SER A 137 -5.40 25.05 8.36
C SER A 137 -6.12 24.68 7.07
N ILE A 138 -6.86 23.57 7.09
CA ILE A 138 -7.73 23.17 5.98
C ILE A 138 -8.79 24.24 5.69
N LYS A 139 -9.31 24.89 6.73
CA LYS A 139 -10.29 25.97 6.57
C LYS A 139 -9.71 27.14 5.77
N GLU A 140 -8.55 27.66 6.18
CA GLU A 140 -7.86 28.75 5.46
C GLU A 140 -7.50 28.36 4.02
N LEU A 141 -7.04 27.13 3.82
CA LEU A 141 -6.73 26.59 2.49
C LEU A 141 -7.95 26.63 1.56
N VAL A 142 -9.09 26.14 2.04
CA VAL A 142 -10.35 26.11 1.28
C VAL A 142 -10.87 27.54 1.01
N GLU A 143 -10.81 28.44 1.99
CA GLU A 143 -11.22 29.83 1.83
C GLU A 143 -10.40 30.56 0.76
N GLN A 144 -9.08 30.39 0.77
CA GLN A 144 -8.20 30.98 -0.24
C GLN A 144 -8.41 30.37 -1.63
N GLU A 145 -8.57 29.05 -1.74
CA GLU A 145 -8.85 28.40 -3.03
C GLU A 145 -10.19 28.86 -3.62
N LYS A 146 -11.24 29.04 -2.78
CA LYS A 146 -12.53 29.60 -3.23
C LYS A 146 -12.44 31.04 -3.68
N ALA A 147 -11.66 31.84 -2.98
CA ALA A 147 -11.45 33.24 -3.34
C ALA A 147 -10.68 33.40 -4.67
N LYS A 148 -9.76 32.46 -4.94
CA LYS A 148 -8.96 32.45 -6.17
C LYS A 148 -8.74 31.00 -6.62
N PRO A 149 -9.68 30.44 -7.39
CA PRO A 149 -9.58 29.05 -7.84
C PRO A 149 -8.31 28.78 -8.66
N GLY A 150 -7.71 27.62 -8.44
CA GLY A 150 -6.47 27.18 -9.09
C GLY A 150 -5.20 27.77 -8.46
N THR A 151 -5.29 28.41 -7.28
CA THR A 151 -4.12 28.92 -6.54
C THR A 151 -3.28 27.79 -6.01
N PHE A 152 -3.91 26.70 -5.55
CA PHE A 152 -3.19 25.60 -4.93
C PHE A 152 -3.29 24.32 -5.78
N GLN A 153 -2.13 23.69 -5.94
CA GLN A 153 -2.02 22.35 -6.51
C GLN A 153 -1.61 21.38 -5.40
N ILE A 154 -2.18 20.19 -5.43
CA ILE A 154 -1.90 19.12 -4.44
C ILE A 154 -1.20 17.96 -5.13
N GLY A 155 0.00 17.62 -4.67
CA GLY A 155 0.72 16.42 -5.09
C GLY A 155 -0.05 15.17 -4.67
N ILE A 156 -0.11 14.20 -5.57
CA ILE A 156 -0.68 12.88 -5.34
C ILE A 156 0.33 11.81 -5.72
N SER A 157 0.47 10.77 -4.90
CA SER A 157 1.44 9.70 -5.11
C SER A 157 0.82 8.30 -5.08
N THR A 158 -0.49 8.23 -4.79
CA THR A 158 -1.25 6.97 -4.73
C THR A 158 -2.66 7.18 -5.29
N PRO A 159 -3.35 6.10 -5.73
CA PRO A 159 -4.76 6.18 -6.11
C PRO A 159 -5.64 6.76 -4.99
N THR A 160 -5.36 6.39 -3.75
CA THR A 160 -6.09 6.89 -2.57
C THR A 160 -5.90 8.39 -2.37
N SER A 161 -4.69 8.92 -2.57
CA SER A 161 -4.46 10.36 -2.50
C SER A 161 -5.23 11.13 -3.58
N GLN A 162 -5.37 10.54 -4.78
CA GLN A 162 -6.20 11.10 -5.84
C GLN A 162 -7.68 11.17 -5.44
N VAL A 163 -8.22 10.09 -4.86
CA VAL A 163 -9.61 10.06 -4.38
C VAL A 163 -9.80 11.02 -3.21
N ASN A 164 -8.84 11.12 -2.29
CA ASN A 164 -8.87 12.08 -1.18
C ASN A 164 -8.97 13.53 -1.66
N VAL A 165 -8.16 13.93 -2.65
CA VAL A 165 -8.26 15.30 -3.22
C VAL A 165 -9.60 15.50 -3.92
N GLY A 166 -10.10 14.49 -4.64
CA GLY A 166 -11.44 14.53 -5.25
C GLY A 166 -12.55 14.68 -4.22
N LEU A 167 -12.48 13.95 -3.12
CA LEU A 167 -13.43 14.05 -2.01
C LEU A 167 -13.38 15.44 -1.35
N LEU A 168 -12.18 15.96 -1.12
CA LEU A 168 -12.01 17.32 -0.57
C LEU A 168 -12.62 18.36 -1.51
N ASN A 169 -12.36 18.27 -2.81
CA ASN A 169 -12.95 19.14 -3.82
C ASN A 169 -14.48 19.11 -3.78
N MET A 170 -15.05 17.91 -3.72
CA MET A 170 -16.50 17.71 -3.67
C MET A 170 -17.13 18.29 -2.40
N MET A 171 -16.56 17.99 -1.23
CA MET A 171 -17.10 18.42 0.07
C MET A 171 -16.89 19.90 0.32
N ALA A 172 -15.76 20.45 -0.11
CA ALA A 172 -15.44 21.86 0.07
C ALA A 172 -15.98 22.76 -1.04
N GLY A 173 -16.43 22.22 -2.18
CA GLY A 173 -16.81 23.02 -3.36
C GLY A 173 -15.61 23.79 -3.93
N THR A 174 -14.46 23.14 -4.03
CA THR A 174 -13.20 23.67 -4.57
C THR A 174 -12.78 22.91 -5.82
N ASN A 175 -11.68 23.34 -6.45
CA ASN A 175 -11.13 22.67 -7.62
C ASN A 175 -9.59 22.64 -7.54
N PHE A 176 -9.05 22.06 -6.45
CA PHE A 176 -7.62 21.85 -6.34
C PHE A 176 -7.10 21.02 -7.51
N GLY A 177 -6.08 21.53 -8.19
CA GLY A 177 -5.37 20.78 -9.21
C GLY A 177 -4.56 19.62 -8.59
N MET A 178 -4.38 18.52 -9.34
CA MET A 178 -3.64 17.37 -8.90
C MET A 178 -2.35 17.21 -9.72
N VAL A 179 -1.21 17.02 -9.03
CA VAL A 179 0.08 16.79 -9.67
C VAL A 179 0.59 15.39 -9.31
N PRO A 180 0.71 14.47 -10.28
CA PRO A 180 1.10 13.09 -9.99
C PRO A 180 2.60 12.97 -9.72
N TYR A 181 2.95 12.23 -8.67
CA TYR A 181 4.31 11.83 -8.29
C TYR A 181 4.47 10.30 -8.33
N ARG A 182 5.69 9.82 -8.57
CA ARG A 182 5.97 8.37 -8.62
C ARG A 182 5.95 7.68 -7.25
N GLY A 183 5.87 8.45 -6.15
CA GLY A 183 5.80 7.95 -4.77
C GLY A 183 5.99 9.08 -3.76
N GLY A 184 5.70 8.80 -2.49
CA GLY A 184 5.76 9.78 -1.40
C GLY A 184 7.14 10.42 -1.24
N THR A 185 8.24 9.67 -1.44
CA THR A 185 9.60 10.21 -1.34
C THR A 185 9.85 11.34 -2.34
N THR A 186 9.44 11.18 -3.60
CA THR A 186 9.60 12.23 -4.60
C THR A 186 8.66 13.41 -4.35
N GLN A 187 7.45 13.13 -3.85
CA GLN A 187 6.46 14.13 -3.48
C GLN A 187 6.94 15.02 -2.33
N ILE A 188 7.39 14.41 -1.22
CA ILE A 188 7.86 15.18 -0.06
C ILE A 188 9.10 16.01 -0.39
N THR A 189 10.00 15.51 -1.26
CA THR A 189 11.13 16.30 -1.76
C THR A 189 10.67 17.52 -2.52
N GLY A 190 9.67 17.39 -3.41
CA GLY A 190 9.08 18.51 -4.15
C GLY A 190 8.41 19.54 -3.23
N ILE A 191 7.73 19.08 -2.17
CA ILE A 191 7.13 19.98 -1.15
C ILE A 191 8.23 20.77 -0.43
N LEU A 192 9.30 20.10 0.02
CA LEU A 192 10.42 20.73 0.72
C LEU A 192 11.15 21.74 -0.16
N ALA A 193 11.35 21.44 -1.43
CA ALA A 193 11.99 22.32 -2.41
C ALA A 193 11.10 23.53 -2.80
N GLY A 194 9.77 23.43 -2.59
CA GLY A 194 8.81 24.44 -3.03
C GLY A 194 8.35 24.27 -4.48
N ASP A 195 8.68 23.14 -5.13
CA ASP A 195 8.24 22.82 -6.50
C ASP A 195 6.72 22.64 -6.56
N ILE A 196 6.13 22.17 -5.46
CA ILE A 196 4.68 22.07 -5.26
C ILE A 196 4.30 22.59 -3.86
N PRO A 197 3.21 23.39 -3.75
CA PRO A 197 2.83 23.99 -2.47
C PRO A 197 2.30 22.95 -1.46
N LEU A 198 1.58 21.92 -1.92
CA LEU A 198 0.86 20.97 -1.08
C LEU A 198 1.02 19.53 -1.60
N GLY A 199 0.79 18.56 -0.72
CA GLY A 199 0.64 17.15 -1.09
C GLY A 199 -0.18 16.36 -0.09
N MET A 200 -0.77 15.27 -0.57
CA MET A 200 -1.31 14.22 0.30
C MET A 200 -0.18 13.26 0.66
N GLU A 201 0.25 13.26 1.92
CA GLU A 201 1.39 12.44 2.35
C GLU A 201 1.06 11.65 3.62
N SER A 202 1.73 10.52 3.80
CA SER A 202 1.57 9.71 5.01
C SER A 202 2.17 10.39 6.24
N VAL A 203 1.52 10.21 7.38
CA VAL A 203 1.92 10.85 8.65
C VAL A 203 3.29 10.38 9.12
N ASN A 204 3.66 9.11 8.90
CA ASN A 204 4.98 8.60 9.29
C ASN A 204 6.14 9.32 8.57
N VAL A 205 5.92 9.85 7.36
CA VAL A 205 6.91 10.67 6.63
C VAL A 205 6.82 12.13 7.04
N SER A 206 5.60 12.69 7.14
CA SER A 206 5.40 14.12 7.35
C SER A 206 5.55 14.58 8.80
N LEU A 207 5.23 13.74 9.79
CA LEU A 207 5.25 14.11 11.20
C LEU A 207 6.66 14.47 11.75
N PRO A 208 7.74 13.74 11.43
CA PRO A 208 9.09 14.16 11.81
C PRO A 208 9.46 15.52 11.21
N LEU A 209 9.14 15.73 9.93
CA LEU A 209 9.43 16.99 9.23
C LEU A 209 8.62 18.17 9.80
N TRP A 210 7.38 17.92 10.20
CA TRP A 210 6.54 18.91 10.86
C TRP A 210 7.08 19.27 12.25
N ARG A 211 7.51 18.30 13.05
CA ARG A 211 8.17 18.54 14.34
C ARG A 211 9.47 19.35 14.19
N ASP A 212 10.21 19.10 13.10
CA ASP A 212 11.40 19.86 12.72
C ASP A 212 11.08 21.22 12.07
N LYS A 213 9.80 21.60 11.96
CA LYS A 213 9.32 22.85 11.33
C LYS A 213 9.77 23.02 9.88
N LYS A 214 9.92 21.92 9.14
CA LYS A 214 10.29 21.90 7.71
C LYS A 214 9.08 21.91 6.79
N VAL A 215 7.93 21.45 7.28
CA VAL A 215 6.64 21.45 6.57
C VAL A 215 5.53 21.86 7.51
N LYS A 216 4.36 22.18 6.95
CA LYS A 216 3.09 22.32 7.67
C LYS A 216 2.26 21.06 7.50
N ILE A 217 1.50 20.65 8.52
CA ILE A 217 0.41 19.69 8.39
C ILE A 217 -0.88 20.49 8.63
N LEU A 218 -1.72 20.58 7.59
CA LEU A 218 -2.94 21.38 7.63
C LEU A 218 -4.13 20.60 8.19
N GLY A 219 -4.14 19.28 8.04
CA GLY A 219 -5.17 18.40 8.58
C GLY A 219 -4.90 16.93 8.27
N LEU A 220 -5.29 16.06 9.19
CA LEU A 220 -5.19 14.60 9.07
C LEU A 220 -6.37 14.05 8.26
N VAL A 221 -6.10 13.05 7.43
CA VAL A 221 -7.13 12.25 6.76
C VAL A 221 -7.53 11.10 7.70
N SER A 222 -8.37 11.40 8.64
CA SER A 222 -8.92 10.44 9.62
C SER A 222 -10.12 11.04 10.33
N ALA A 223 -11.05 10.19 10.79
CA ALA A 223 -12.21 10.65 11.57
C ALA A 223 -11.81 11.27 12.93
N GLN A 224 -10.68 10.81 13.49
CA GLN A 224 -10.20 11.25 14.82
C GLN A 224 -8.73 11.65 14.76
N ARG A 225 -8.35 12.53 15.68
CA ARG A 225 -6.94 12.91 15.85
C ARG A 225 -6.10 11.72 16.28
N LEU A 226 -4.85 11.72 15.88
CA LEU A 226 -3.90 10.68 16.28
C LEU A 226 -3.42 10.92 17.71
N SER A 227 -3.40 9.87 18.53
CA SER A 227 -2.89 9.94 19.92
C SER A 227 -1.43 10.37 20.01
N LEU A 228 -0.63 10.08 18.96
CA LEU A 228 0.78 10.45 18.89
C LEU A 228 1.03 11.92 18.48
N ALA A 229 -0.03 12.64 18.03
CA ALA A 229 -0.02 14.05 17.61
C ALA A 229 -1.42 14.67 17.78
N PRO A 230 -1.93 14.78 19.03
CA PRO A 230 -3.30 15.26 19.29
C PRO A 230 -3.51 16.74 18.96
N GLU A 231 -2.42 17.48 18.80
CA GLU A 231 -2.42 18.90 18.41
C GLU A 231 -2.76 19.12 16.92
N ILE A 232 -2.63 18.09 16.06
CA ILE A 232 -2.93 18.21 14.64
C ILE A 232 -4.43 17.94 14.44
N PRO A 233 -5.20 18.90 13.87
CA PRO A 233 -6.62 18.70 13.62
C PRO A 233 -6.87 17.72 12.48
N THR A 234 -8.06 17.13 12.44
CA THR A 234 -8.49 16.33 11.28
C THR A 234 -9.24 17.20 10.26
N ILE A 235 -9.26 16.73 9.01
CA ILE A 235 -10.12 17.34 7.97
C ILE A 235 -11.59 17.15 8.36
N ALA A 236 -11.93 16.05 9.03
CA ALA A 236 -13.28 15.75 9.52
C ALA A 236 -13.83 16.81 10.50
N GLU A 237 -12.99 17.51 11.23
CA GLU A 237 -13.39 18.62 12.11
C GLU A 237 -13.94 19.83 11.31
N THR A 238 -13.51 19.99 10.07
CA THR A 238 -14.01 21.03 9.15
C THR A 238 -15.08 20.47 8.20
N PHE A 239 -14.91 19.24 7.76
CA PHE A 239 -15.81 18.53 6.83
C PHE A 239 -16.24 17.19 7.44
N PRO A 240 -17.33 17.16 8.23
CA PRO A 240 -17.81 15.93 8.87
C PRO A 240 -18.05 14.80 7.87
N GLY A 241 -17.54 13.61 8.20
CA GLY A 241 -17.59 12.44 7.30
C GLY A 241 -16.38 12.30 6.36
N TYR A 242 -15.41 13.20 6.40
CA TYR A 242 -14.15 13.03 5.68
C TYR A 242 -13.25 12.01 6.43
N ASP A 243 -13.31 10.76 6.00
CA ASP A 243 -12.52 9.67 6.56
C ASP A 243 -12.17 8.67 5.45
N LEU A 244 -10.93 8.72 4.96
CA LEU A 244 -10.47 7.91 3.85
C LEU A 244 -8.99 7.55 4.05
N GLY A 245 -8.77 6.76 5.11
CA GLY A 245 -7.45 6.32 5.51
C GLY A 245 -6.85 5.28 4.55
N ILE A 246 -5.54 5.29 4.41
CA ILE A 246 -4.78 4.27 3.68
C ILE A 246 -4.60 3.06 4.58
N TRP A 247 -4.79 1.86 4.04
CA TRP A 247 -4.39 0.62 4.69
C TRP A 247 -3.45 -0.18 3.81
N GLN A 248 -2.66 -1.02 4.45
CA GLN A 248 -1.72 -1.92 3.78
C GLN A 248 -2.00 -3.36 4.18
N SER A 249 -1.97 -4.24 3.20
CA SER A 249 -2.23 -5.67 3.37
C SER A 249 -1.22 -6.50 2.58
N ILE A 250 -1.08 -7.77 2.94
CA ILE A 250 -0.42 -8.76 2.10
C ILE A 250 -1.50 -9.62 1.45
N VAL A 251 -1.36 -9.82 0.14
CA VAL A 251 -2.19 -10.73 -0.63
C VAL A 251 -1.32 -11.66 -1.45
N ALA A 252 -1.84 -12.85 -1.76
CA ALA A 252 -1.24 -13.84 -2.67
C ALA A 252 -2.05 -13.93 -3.98
N PRO A 253 -1.53 -14.59 -5.04
CA PRO A 253 -2.32 -14.94 -6.22
C PRO A 253 -3.54 -15.78 -5.83
N ALA A 254 -4.65 -15.59 -6.55
CA ALA A 254 -5.86 -16.40 -6.35
C ALA A 254 -5.57 -17.89 -6.56
N GLY A 255 -6.20 -18.73 -5.74
CA GLY A 255 -5.96 -20.18 -5.77
C GLY A 255 -4.75 -20.64 -4.96
N THR A 256 -4.08 -19.77 -4.23
CA THR A 256 -3.05 -20.16 -3.25
C THR A 256 -3.66 -21.12 -2.22
N PRO A 257 -3.04 -22.31 -1.97
CA PRO A 257 -3.57 -23.33 -1.06
C PRO A 257 -3.85 -22.77 0.34
N ARG A 258 -4.95 -23.22 0.96
CA ARG A 258 -5.38 -22.72 2.27
C ARG A 258 -4.33 -22.91 3.36
N GLU A 259 -3.60 -24.01 3.36
CA GLU A 259 -2.52 -24.31 4.30
C GLU A 259 -1.36 -23.31 4.17
N VAL A 260 -1.07 -22.84 2.94
CA VAL A 260 -0.08 -21.79 2.68
C VAL A 260 -0.59 -20.45 3.20
N VAL A 261 -1.86 -20.11 2.93
CA VAL A 261 -2.49 -18.87 3.43
C VAL A 261 -2.45 -18.82 4.95
N VAL A 262 -2.84 -19.89 5.64
CA VAL A 262 -2.82 -19.99 7.11
C VAL A 262 -1.39 -19.88 7.66
N LYS A 263 -0.40 -20.42 6.95
CA LYS A 263 1.01 -20.32 7.40
C LYS A 263 1.58 -18.91 7.24
N LEU A 264 1.11 -18.17 6.23
CA LEU A 264 1.55 -16.79 5.96
C LEU A 264 0.84 -15.75 6.85
N HIS A 265 -0.39 -16.05 7.30
CA HIS A 265 -1.21 -15.20 8.18
C HIS A 265 -0.64 -15.17 9.59
#